data_0344da1caeb433b4bfb5d341d23e6f58
#
_entry.id   0344da1caeb433b4bfb5d341d23e6f58
#
_cell.length_a   1.000
_cell.length_b   1.000
_cell.length_c   1.000
_cell.angle_alpha   90.00
_cell.angle_beta   90.00
_cell.angle_gamma   90.00
#
_symmetry.space_group_name_H-M   'P 1'
#
loop_
_entity.id
_entity.type
_entity.pdbx_description
1 polymer ?
#
loop_
_entity_poly.entity_id
_entity_poly.type
_entity_poly.pdbx_seq_one_letter_code
_entity_poly.pdbx_strand_id
1 'polypeptide(L)'
;GQAADLREEAGRRGVPLRVETLDITVAADRERAWEWDIDVLLNNAGSAEAGASAEIPLELVRALFETNVFANLELTQGFVRRMVEQKRGGKVLFVSSIAGLITGPYTGPYCASKHALEAFAEALHAELKPFGIQVGTINPGPYQTGFNDRMMETWKRWYDPQRHFTDHSGVRFPFEQYDPEEMIARMVELAEADEGPFRTLLPQAFVEVVKDEQAQAWQRRL
;
A
#
# COMPACT_ATOMS: atom_id res chain seq x y z
N GLY A 1 9.67 -10.34 -20.71
CA GLY A 1 9.09 -9.31 -19.83
C GLY A 1 8.98 -9.82 -18.40
N GLN A 2 8.63 -8.98 -17.42
CA GLN A 2 8.68 -9.28 -15.97
C GLN A 2 8.12 -10.68 -15.57
N ALA A 3 7.01 -11.11 -16.16
CA ALA A 3 6.43 -12.43 -15.87
C ALA A 3 7.32 -13.60 -16.32
N ALA A 4 8.08 -13.43 -17.41
CA ALA A 4 9.01 -14.45 -17.88
C ALA A 4 10.22 -14.53 -16.95
N ASP A 5 10.73 -13.38 -16.53
CA ASP A 5 11.88 -13.27 -15.62
C ASP A 5 11.57 -13.89 -14.26
N LEU A 6 10.35 -13.65 -13.73
CA LEU A 6 9.86 -14.26 -12.49
C LEU A 6 9.74 -15.79 -12.58
N ARG A 7 9.22 -16.31 -13.71
CA ARG A 7 9.12 -17.78 -13.90
C ARG A 7 10.50 -18.43 -14.02
N GLU A 8 11.43 -17.77 -14.69
CA GLU A 8 12.81 -18.26 -14.80
C GLU A 8 13.48 -18.30 -13.42
N GLU A 9 13.33 -17.24 -12.63
CA GLU A 9 13.88 -17.19 -11.27
C GLU A 9 13.27 -18.26 -10.36
N ALA A 10 11.95 -18.44 -10.39
CA ALA A 10 11.27 -19.49 -9.65
C ALA A 10 11.76 -20.87 -10.05
N GLY A 11 11.99 -21.12 -11.36
CA GLY A 11 12.56 -22.36 -11.85
C GLY A 11 13.98 -22.61 -11.34
N ARG A 12 14.82 -21.56 -11.30
CA ARG A 12 16.18 -21.66 -10.75
C ARG A 12 16.18 -21.99 -9.25
N ARG A 13 15.22 -21.46 -8.50
CA ARG A 13 15.07 -21.70 -7.05
C ARG A 13 14.31 -22.97 -6.71
N GLY A 14 13.71 -23.63 -7.70
CA GLY A 14 12.90 -24.83 -7.48
C GLY A 14 11.61 -24.57 -6.68
N VAL A 15 11.07 -23.34 -6.74
CA VAL A 15 9.84 -22.97 -6.06
C VAL A 15 8.66 -22.92 -7.03
N PRO A 16 7.45 -23.40 -6.65
CA PRO A 16 6.27 -23.28 -7.48
C PRO A 16 5.85 -21.81 -7.59
N LEU A 17 5.62 -21.33 -8.82
CA LEU A 17 5.14 -19.99 -9.08
C LEU A 17 4.04 -20.02 -10.14
N ARG A 18 2.89 -19.46 -9.80
CA ARG A 18 1.83 -19.13 -10.74
C ARG A 18 1.77 -17.63 -10.95
N VAL A 19 1.82 -17.17 -12.19
CA VAL A 19 1.71 -15.76 -12.56
C VAL A 19 0.44 -15.56 -13.36
N GLU A 20 -0.46 -14.73 -12.83
CA GLU A 20 -1.74 -14.41 -13.43
C GLU A 20 -1.87 -12.91 -13.65
N THR A 21 -2.67 -12.52 -14.65
CA THR A 21 -3.05 -11.13 -14.85
C THR A 21 -4.24 -10.80 -13.96
N LEU A 22 -4.12 -9.77 -13.15
CA LEU A 22 -5.16 -9.32 -12.24
C LEU A 22 -5.17 -7.79 -12.19
N ASP A 23 -6.26 -7.17 -12.64
CA ASP A 23 -6.58 -5.79 -12.33
C ASP A 23 -7.59 -5.77 -11.18
N ILE A 24 -7.15 -5.37 -10.00
CA ILE A 24 -8.00 -5.39 -8.81
C ILE A 24 -9.17 -4.39 -8.88
N THR A 25 -9.15 -3.41 -9.80
CA THR A 25 -10.26 -2.47 -10.02
C THR A 25 -11.38 -3.09 -10.86
N VAL A 26 -11.11 -4.22 -11.52
CA VAL A 26 -12.08 -4.95 -12.36
C VAL A 26 -12.76 -6.05 -11.54
N ALA A 27 -14.08 -5.97 -11.38
CA ALA A 27 -14.85 -6.91 -10.57
C ALA A 27 -14.66 -8.38 -11.02
N ALA A 28 -14.73 -8.65 -12.34
CA ALA A 28 -14.55 -10.00 -12.87
C ALA A 28 -13.15 -10.60 -12.59
N ASP A 29 -12.13 -9.75 -12.50
CA ASP A 29 -10.77 -10.17 -12.13
C ASP A 29 -10.69 -10.55 -10.66
N ARG A 30 -11.31 -9.77 -9.77
CA ARG A 30 -11.41 -10.12 -8.34
C ARG A 30 -12.19 -11.41 -8.12
N GLU A 31 -13.35 -11.56 -8.78
CA GLU A 31 -14.17 -12.79 -8.72
C GLU A 31 -13.36 -14.03 -9.13
N ARG A 32 -12.59 -13.93 -10.21
CA ARG A 32 -11.68 -15.00 -10.64
C ARG A 32 -10.58 -15.28 -9.63
N ALA A 33 -10.01 -14.23 -9.00
CA ALA A 33 -8.96 -14.37 -8.00
C ALA A 33 -9.48 -15.07 -6.74
N TRP A 34 -10.72 -14.85 -6.32
CA TRP A 34 -11.31 -15.51 -5.15
C TRP A 34 -11.41 -17.03 -5.27
N GLU A 35 -11.30 -17.59 -6.49
CA GLU A 35 -11.23 -19.04 -6.69
C GLU A 35 -9.87 -19.63 -6.29
N TRP A 36 -8.85 -18.81 -6.06
CA TRP A 36 -7.53 -19.28 -5.62
C TRP A 36 -7.56 -19.69 -4.15
N ASP A 37 -6.92 -20.83 -3.88
CA ASP A 37 -6.76 -21.32 -2.51
C ASP A 37 -5.46 -20.76 -1.93
N ILE A 38 -5.58 -19.82 -1.00
CA ILE A 38 -4.45 -19.10 -0.39
C ILE A 38 -4.58 -19.08 1.12
N ASP A 39 -3.44 -19.13 1.81
CA ASP A 39 -3.32 -18.95 3.26
C ASP A 39 -2.94 -17.51 3.63
N VAL A 40 -2.26 -16.81 2.73
CA VAL A 40 -1.79 -15.44 2.93
C VAL A 40 -2.16 -14.57 1.74
N LEU A 41 -2.86 -13.47 2.01
CA LEU A 41 -3.13 -12.40 1.04
C LEU A 41 -2.20 -11.22 1.32
N LEU A 42 -1.33 -10.88 0.37
CA LEU A 42 -0.54 -9.66 0.42
C LEU A 42 -1.14 -8.62 -0.54
N ASN A 43 -1.88 -7.65 -0.01
CA ASN A 43 -2.43 -6.52 -0.75
C ASN A 43 -1.32 -5.50 -1.04
N ASN A 44 -0.66 -5.65 -2.19
CA ASN A 44 0.42 -4.78 -2.62
C ASN A 44 0.03 -3.81 -3.74
N ALA A 45 -1.04 -4.09 -4.47
CA ALA A 45 -1.49 -3.24 -5.56
C ALA A 45 -1.80 -1.82 -5.07
N GLY A 46 -1.26 -0.82 -5.76
CA GLY A 46 -1.46 0.57 -5.38
C GLY A 46 -0.91 1.54 -6.42
N SER A 47 -1.45 2.73 -6.41
CA SER A 47 -1.04 3.86 -7.24
C SER A 47 -0.74 5.08 -6.37
N ALA A 48 -0.18 6.12 -6.98
CA ALA A 48 0.11 7.36 -6.30
C ALA A 48 -0.16 8.57 -7.18
N GLU A 49 -0.61 9.65 -6.55
CA GLU A 49 -0.78 10.96 -7.16
C GLU A 49 -0.15 12.02 -6.25
N ALA A 50 0.59 12.93 -6.84
CA ALA A 50 1.14 14.11 -6.18
C ALA A 50 0.60 15.38 -6.83
N GLY A 51 0.51 16.44 -6.02
CA GLY A 51 0.07 17.77 -6.41
C GLY A 51 -0.67 18.46 -5.28
N ALA A 52 -0.87 19.76 -5.41
CA ALA A 52 -1.60 20.55 -4.42
C ALA A 52 -3.01 20.03 -4.22
N SER A 53 -3.35 19.64 -2.99
CA SER A 53 -4.67 19.05 -2.67
C SER A 53 -5.86 19.96 -2.98
N ALA A 54 -5.63 21.27 -3.03
CA ALA A 54 -6.67 22.25 -3.36
C ALA A 54 -6.95 22.37 -4.87
N GLU A 55 -6.11 21.77 -5.73
CA GLU A 55 -6.15 21.98 -7.18
C GLU A 55 -6.14 20.69 -7.99
N ILE A 56 -5.70 19.57 -7.39
CA ILE A 56 -5.66 18.28 -8.09
C ILE A 56 -7.06 17.87 -8.57
N PRO A 57 -7.22 17.43 -9.84
CA PRO A 57 -8.50 16.96 -10.35
C PRO A 57 -9.08 15.82 -9.52
N LEU A 58 -10.35 15.95 -9.09
CA LEU A 58 -10.99 14.96 -8.21
C LEU A 58 -11.16 13.58 -8.86
N GLU A 59 -11.22 13.50 -10.18
CA GLU A 59 -11.22 12.22 -10.89
C GLU A 59 -9.95 11.41 -10.64
N LEU A 60 -8.78 12.07 -10.52
CA LEU A 60 -7.53 11.41 -10.17
C LEU A 60 -7.55 10.91 -8.72
N VAL A 61 -8.11 11.73 -7.81
CA VAL A 61 -8.28 11.33 -6.41
C VAL A 61 -9.23 10.13 -6.29
N ARG A 62 -10.35 10.12 -7.02
CA ARG A 62 -11.29 8.99 -7.05
C ARG A 62 -10.63 7.72 -7.57
N ALA A 63 -9.91 7.80 -8.69
CA ALA A 63 -9.18 6.66 -9.25
C ALA A 63 -8.12 6.12 -8.28
N LEU A 64 -7.42 7.02 -7.58
CA LEU A 64 -6.45 6.67 -6.55
C LEU A 64 -7.11 5.90 -5.40
N PHE A 65 -8.26 6.39 -4.89
CA PHE A 65 -9.01 5.71 -3.83
C PHE A 65 -9.61 4.39 -4.31
N GLU A 66 -10.08 4.32 -5.55
CA GLU A 66 -10.55 3.08 -6.14
C GLU A 66 -9.49 2.00 -6.07
N THR A 67 -8.27 2.31 -6.54
CA THR A 67 -7.16 1.34 -6.52
C THR A 67 -6.66 1.05 -5.11
N ASN A 68 -6.35 2.10 -4.33
CA ASN A 68 -5.63 1.92 -3.07
C ASN A 68 -6.52 1.45 -1.92
N VAL A 69 -7.82 1.74 -1.97
CA VAL A 69 -8.75 1.51 -0.85
C VAL A 69 -9.83 0.52 -1.24
N PHE A 70 -10.72 0.89 -2.16
CA PHE A 70 -11.94 0.13 -2.42
C PHE A 70 -11.65 -1.24 -3.04
N ALA A 71 -10.85 -1.28 -4.10
CA ALA A 71 -10.50 -2.53 -4.77
C ALA A 71 -9.70 -3.48 -3.86
N ASN A 72 -8.76 -2.96 -3.05
CA ASN A 72 -8.05 -3.76 -2.05
C ASN A 72 -9.01 -4.31 -0.98
N LEU A 73 -9.97 -3.50 -0.52
CA LEU A 73 -10.95 -3.92 0.48
C LEU A 73 -11.88 -5.00 -0.09
N GLU A 74 -12.43 -4.81 -1.30
CA GLU A 74 -13.29 -5.79 -1.95
C GLU A 74 -12.55 -7.11 -2.21
N LEU A 75 -11.30 -7.05 -2.69
CA LEU A 75 -10.47 -8.25 -2.88
C LEU A 75 -10.30 -9.00 -1.55
N THR A 76 -10.00 -8.26 -0.48
CA THR A 76 -9.84 -8.80 0.88
C THR A 76 -11.13 -9.45 1.37
N GLN A 77 -12.28 -8.79 1.22
CA GLN A 77 -13.57 -9.31 1.68
C GLN A 77 -13.90 -10.68 1.06
N GLY A 78 -13.62 -10.87 -0.23
CA GLY A 78 -13.84 -12.15 -0.89
C GLY A 78 -12.95 -13.26 -0.36
N PHE A 79 -11.64 -13.00 -0.18
CA PHE A 79 -10.72 -13.99 0.40
C PHE A 79 -11.03 -14.28 1.87
N VAL A 80 -11.32 -13.26 2.68
CA VAL A 80 -11.72 -13.43 4.09
C VAL A 80 -12.96 -14.29 4.22
N ARG A 81 -13.98 -14.09 3.37
CA ARG A 81 -15.18 -14.94 3.36
C ARG A 81 -14.81 -16.41 3.18
N ARG A 82 -13.94 -16.73 2.22
CA ARG A 82 -13.48 -18.09 1.98
C ARG A 82 -12.68 -18.65 3.16
N MET A 83 -11.75 -17.87 3.73
CA MET A 83 -10.99 -18.28 4.91
C MET A 83 -11.91 -18.63 6.08
N VAL A 84 -12.95 -17.82 6.32
CA VAL A 84 -13.96 -18.07 7.36
C VAL A 84 -14.76 -19.34 7.06
N GLU A 85 -15.24 -19.54 5.83
CA GLU A 85 -15.98 -20.74 5.41
C GLU A 85 -15.15 -22.03 5.57
N GLN A 86 -13.87 -21.96 5.25
CA GLN A 86 -12.91 -23.08 5.36
C GLN A 86 -12.48 -23.35 6.82
N LYS A 87 -12.68 -22.44 7.75
CA LYS A 87 -12.37 -22.57 9.19
C LYS A 87 -10.90 -22.91 9.49
N ARG A 88 -9.98 -22.51 8.62
CA ARG A 88 -8.55 -22.79 8.77
C ARG A 88 -7.71 -21.58 9.18
N GLY A 89 -8.37 -20.41 9.39
CA GLY A 89 -7.69 -19.15 9.63
C GLY A 89 -7.06 -18.61 8.35
N GLY A 90 -6.05 -17.76 8.50
CA GLY A 90 -5.32 -17.16 7.40
C GLY A 90 -4.63 -15.87 7.79
N LYS A 91 -4.02 -15.21 6.81
CA LYS A 91 -3.33 -13.94 7.03
C LYS A 91 -3.61 -12.95 5.92
N VAL A 92 -3.86 -11.70 6.29
CA VAL A 92 -4.03 -10.57 5.37
C VAL A 92 -3.01 -9.49 5.72
N LEU A 93 -2.14 -9.16 4.78
CA LEU A 93 -1.16 -8.10 4.91
C LEU A 93 -1.46 -6.99 3.90
N PHE A 94 -1.48 -5.75 4.38
CA PHE A 94 -1.64 -4.56 3.53
C PHE A 94 -0.32 -3.82 3.39
N VAL A 95 0.15 -3.64 2.17
CA VAL A 95 1.27 -2.73 1.90
C VAL A 95 0.74 -1.30 1.91
N SER A 96 0.84 -0.70 3.08
CA SER A 96 0.51 0.70 3.31
C SER A 96 1.68 1.62 2.95
N SER A 97 2.10 2.48 3.84
CA SER A 97 3.25 3.39 3.71
C SER A 97 3.45 4.15 5.02
N ILE A 98 4.62 4.79 5.22
CA ILE A 98 4.75 5.87 6.20
C ILE A 98 3.73 7.00 5.91
N ALA A 99 3.35 7.20 4.65
CA ALA A 99 2.31 8.12 4.23
C ALA A 99 0.88 7.75 4.70
N GLY A 100 0.69 6.56 5.27
CA GLY A 100 -0.53 6.17 5.99
C GLY A 100 -0.54 6.62 7.45
N LEU A 101 0.57 7.16 7.95
CA LEU A 101 0.77 7.56 9.34
C LEU A 101 1.08 9.05 9.51
N ILE A 102 1.68 9.67 8.50
CA ILE A 102 2.03 11.10 8.43
C ILE A 102 1.66 11.68 7.08
N THR A 103 1.59 13.00 6.98
CA THR A 103 1.19 13.70 5.75
C THR A 103 2.12 14.86 5.46
N GLY A 104 2.57 14.96 4.20
CA GLY A 104 3.36 16.08 3.70
C GLY A 104 2.64 16.89 2.61
N PRO A 105 3.12 18.11 2.30
CA PRO A 105 2.61 18.89 1.20
C PRO A 105 2.71 18.14 -0.14
N TYR A 106 1.81 18.42 -1.06
CA TYR A 106 1.69 17.82 -2.40
C TYR A 106 1.42 16.30 -2.43
N THR A 107 1.37 15.62 -1.28
CA THR A 107 1.08 14.18 -1.20
C THR A 107 -0.26 13.88 -0.53
N GLY A 108 -1.06 14.91 -0.25
CA GLY A 108 -2.32 14.81 0.49
C GLY A 108 -3.26 13.69 0.02
N PRO A 109 -3.62 13.59 -1.27
CA PRO A 109 -4.49 12.53 -1.77
C PRO A 109 -3.93 11.13 -1.54
N TYR A 110 -2.63 10.93 -1.80
CA TYR A 110 -1.96 9.65 -1.56
C TYR A 110 -1.95 9.30 -0.06
N CYS A 111 -1.54 10.24 0.79
CA CYS A 111 -1.57 10.06 2.24
C CYS A 111 -2.98 9.74 2.74
N ALA A 112 -4.01 10.45 2.27
CA ALA A 112 -5.40 10.18 2.65
C ALA A 112 -5.83 8.75 2.29
N SER A 113 -5.46 8.25 1.09
CA SER A 113 -5.76 6.87 0.70
C SER A 113 -5.05 5.85 1.59
N LYS A 114 -3.80 6.10 1.97
CA LYS A 114 -3.05 5.20 2.86
C LYS A 114 -3.52 5.28 4.31
N HIS A 115 -3.94 6.44 4.82
CA HIS A 115 -4.60 6.57 6.12
C HIS A 115 -5.95 5.81 6.15
N ALA A 116 -6.73 5.88 5.09
CA ALA A 116 -7.96 5.10 4.98
C ALA A 116 -7.67 3.58 5.03
N LEU A 117 -6.62 3.13 4.33
CA LEU A 117 -6.20 1.73 4.35
C LEU A 117 -5.75 1.28 5.74
N GLU A 118 -5.02 2.11 6.49
CA GLU A 118 -4.62 1.85 7.88
C GLU A 118 -5.84 1.66 8.79
N ALA A 119 -6.83 2.54 8.67
CA ALA A 119 -8.05 2.46 9.47
C ALA A 119 -8.84 1.18 9.19
N PHE A 120 -8.97 0.77 7.91
CA PHE A 120 -9.60 -0.50 7.57
C PHE A 120 -8.80 -1.70 8.07
N ALA A 121 -7.48 -1.69 7.95
CA ALA A 121 -6.64 -2.78 8.44
C ALA A 121 -6.74 -2.94 9.96
N GLU A 122 -6.77 -1.83 10.71
CA GLU A 122 -6.91 -1.84 12.17
C GLU A 122 -8.29 -2.40 12.60
N ALA A 123 -9.37 -1.99 11.93
CA ALA A 123 -10.70 -2.54 12.17
C ALA A 123 -10.74 -4.05 11.88
N LEU A 124 -10.26 -4.47 10.70
CA LEU A 124 -10.21 -5.87 10.30
C LEU A 124 -9.35 -6.72 11.25
N HIS A 125 -8.25 -6.18 11.78
CA HIS A 125 -7.42 -6.87 12.78
C HIS A 125 -8.24 -7.28 14.01
N ALA A 126 -9.07 -6.39 14.51
CA ALA A 126 -9.92 -6.68 15.67
C ALA A 126 -11.10 -7.60 15.30
N GLU A 127 -11.77 -7.34 14.18
CA GLU A 127 -12.96 -8.03 13.72
C GLU A 127 -12.70 -9.48 13.32
N LEU A 128 -11.52 -9.78 12.74
CA LEU A 128 -11.21 -11.09 12.19
C LEU A 128 -10.49 -12.02 13.18
N LYS A 129 -10.06 -11.50 14.32
CA LYS A 129 -9.42 -12.29 15.38
C LYS A 129 -10.25 -13.51 15.83
N PRO A 130 -11.59 -13.43 16.01
CA PRO A 130 -12.41 -14.59 16.39
C PRO A 130 -12.41 -15.72 15.35
N PHE A 131 -12.03 -15.44 14.10
CA PHE A 131 -11.98 -16.40 13.00
C PHE A 131 -10.58 -16.97 12.79
N GLY A 132 -9.60 -16.63 13.63
CA GLY A 132 -8.22 -17.05 13.48
C GLY A 132 -7.51 -16.42 12.27
N ILE A 133 -8.01 -15.30 11.76
CA ILE A 133 -7.42 -14.58 10.63
C ILE A 133 -6.59 -13.41 11.19
N GLN A 134 -5.30 -13.42 10.86
CA GLN A 134 -4.39 -12.37 11.24
C GLN A 134 -4.43 -11.22 10.21
N VAL A 135 -4.40 -9.99 10.68
CA VAL A 135 -4.32 -8.81 9.81
C VAL A 135 -3.20 -7.90 10.27
N GLY A 136 -2.38 -7.43 9.34
CA GLY A 136 -1.31 -6.49 9.63
C GLY A 136 -1.03 -5.51 8.49
N THR A 137 -0.29 -4.44 8.81
CA THR A 137 0.18 -3.46 7.84
C THR A 137 1.70 -3.46 7.73
N ILE A 138 2.18 -3.28 6.51
CA ILE A 138 3.56 -3.04 6.18
C ILE A 138 3.65 -1.59 5.73
N ASN A 139 4.52 -0.82 6.37
CA ASN A 139 4.64 0.62 6.16
C ASN A 139 6.03 0.96 5.59
N PRO A 140 6.23 0.78 4.28
CA PRO A 140 7.47 1.17 3.64
C PRO A 140 7.72 2.67 3.79
N GLY A 141 8.96 3.02 4.12
CA GLY A 141 9.51 4.34 3.99
C GLY A 141 10.00 4.60 2.55
N PRO A 142 11.04 5.41 2.40
CA PRO A 142 11.59 5.76 1.10
C PRO A 142 12.51 4.66 0.56
N TYR A 143 12.05 3.91 -0.45
CA TYR A 143 12.82 2.85 -1.10
C TYR A 143 13.04 3.09 -2.60
N GLN A 144 14.18 2.64 -3.11
CA GLN A 144 14.63 2.78 -4.51
C GLN A 144 13.88 1.81 -5.45
N THR A 145 12.57 1.93 -5.49
CA THR A 145 11.70 1.13 -6.38
C THR A 145 11.23 1.92 -7.60
N GLY A 146 11.59 3.18 -7.71
CA GLY A 146 11.07 4.12 -8.68
C GLY A 146 9.61 4.55 -8.43
N PHE A 147 8.95 4.06 -7.37
CA PHE A 147 7.57 4.43 -7.04
C PHE A 147 7.46 5.90 -6.63
N ASN A 148 8.33 6.34 -5.72
CA ASN A 148 8.35 7.70 -5.22
C ASN A 148 8.68 8.71 -6.31
N ASP A 149 9.66 8.38 -7.17
CA ASP A 149 10.07 9.25 -8.27
C ASP A 149 8.92 9.45 -9.26
N ARG A 150 8.26 8.34 -9.66
CA ARG A 150 7.07 8.42 -10.54
C ARG A 150 5.92 9.19 -9.91
N MET A 151 5.69 9.03 -8.60
CA MET A 151 4.67 9.78 -7.87
C MET A 151 4.89 11.28 -8.01
N MET A 152 6.13 11.77 -7.79
CA MET A 152 6.46 13.19 -7.85
C MET A 152 6.39 13.79 -9.25
N GLU A 153 6.20 12.97 -10.28
CA GLU A 153 6.03 13.42 -11.67
C GLU A 153 4.55 13.48 -12.11
N THR A 154 3.62 12.93 -11.31
CA THR A 154 2.21 12.77 -11.73
C THR A 154 1.50 14.09 -11.93
N TRP A 155 1.81 15.10 -11.15
CA TRP A 155 1.23 16.45 -11.29
C TRP A 155 1.44 17.07 -12.67
N LYS A 156 2.49 16.73 -13.40
CA LYS A 156 2.81 17.26 -14.74
C LYS A 156 1.74 16.92 -15.77
N ARG A 157 0.89 15.94 -15.51
CA ARG A 157 -0.18 15.54 -16.44
C ARG A 157 -1.39 16.49 -16.46
N TRP A 158 -1.58 17.27 -15.41
CA TRP A 158 -2.75 18.10 -15.23
C TRP A 158 -2.44 19.56 -14.88
N TYR A 159 -1.24 19.85 -14.44
CA TYR A 159 -0.85 21.18 -13.98
C TYR A 159 -0.63 22.15 -15.15
N ASP A 160 -1.19 23.35 -15.01
CA ASP A 160 -0.99 24.48 -15.91
C ASP A 160 -0.68 25.74 -15.07
N PRO A 161 0.54 26.31 -15.19
CA PRO A 161 0.94 27.46 -14.38
C PRO A 161 0.13 28.74 -14.65
N GLN A 162 -0.63 28.80 -15.75
CA GLN A 162 -1.51 29.93 -16.04
C GLN A 162 -2.89 29.80 -15.36
N ARG A 163 -3.25 28.61 -14.90
CA ARG A 163 -4.57 28.30 -14.35
C ARG A 163 -4.55 27.95 -12.87
N HIS A 164 -3.40 27.48 -12.37
CA HIS A 164 -3.23 27.03 -11.00
C HIS A 164 -2.43 28.06 -10.18
N PHE A 165 -2.82 28.22 -8.92
CA PHE A 165 -2.20 29.22 -8.04
C PHE A 165 -1.02 28.66 -7.22
N THR A 166 -0.88 27.33 -7.13
CA THR A 166 0.21 26.70 -6.38
C THR A 166 1.37 26.39 -7.32
N ASP A 167 2.58 26.83 -6.96
CA ASP A 167 3.77 26.50 -7.72
C ASP A 167 4.21 25.06 -7.45
N HIS A 168 4.28 24.25 -8.49
CA HIS A 168 4.72 22.84 -8.44
C HIS A 168 6.18 22.66 -8.89
N SER A 169 6.90 23.72 -9.25
CA SER A 169 8.28 23.60 -9.80
C SER A 169 9.28 22.97 -8.82
N GLY A 170 9.02 23.09 -7.52
CA GLY A 170 9.82 22.52 -6.44
C GLY A 170 9.37 21.14 -5.96
N VAL A 171 8.34 20.56 -6.56
CA VAL A 171 7.82 19.25 -6.10
C VAL A 171 8.82 18.16 -6.43
N ARG A 172 9.39 17.56 -5.39
CA ARG A 172 10.32 16.44 -5.46
C ARG A 172 10.20 15.59 -4.21
N PHE A 173 10.67 14.35 -4.29
CA PHE A 173 10.68 13.47 -3.13
C PHE A 173 11.72 13.98 -2.10
N PRO A 174 11.33 14.19 -0.83
CA PRO A 174 12.16 14.93 0.13
C PRO A 174 13.21 14.09 0.86
N PHE A 175 13.15 12.75 0.73
CA PHE A 175 13.99 11.84 1.50
C PHE A 175 14.99 11.11 0.61
N GLU A 176 16.15 10.76 1.18
CA GLU A 176 17.05 9.76 0.61
C GLU A 176 16.32 8.40 0.55
N GLN A 177 16.54 7.67 -0.52
CA GLN A 177 15.88 6.38 -0.75
C GLN A 177 16.85 5.23 -0.48
N TYR A 178 16.35 4.20 0.21
CA TYR A 178 17.09 3.03 0.64
C TYR A 178 16.95 1.86 -0.33
N ASP A 179 17.86 0.88 -0.25
CA ASP A 179 17.73 -0.39 -0.93
C ASP A 179 16.50 -1.15 -0.40
N PRO A 180 15.62 -1.69 -1.25
CA PRO A 180 14.40 -2.37 -0.82
C PRO A 180 14.62 -3.78 -0.22
N GLU A 181 15.80 -4.37 -0.30
CA GLU A 181 16.05 -5.76 0.09
C GLU A 181 15.68 -6.05 1.56
N GLU A 182 15.99 -5.14 2.49
CA GLU A 182 15.61 -5.30 3.90
C GLU A 182 14.08 -5.37 4.07
N MET A 183 13.35 -4.50 3.37
CA MET A 183 11.89 -4.50 3.42
C MET A 183 11.30 -5.76 2.78
N ILE A 184 11.85 -6.20 1.65
CA ILE A 184 11.41 -7.41 0.96
C ILE A 184 11.62 -8.64 1.86
N ALA A 185 12.80 -8.77 2.47
CA ALA A 185 13.08 -9.84 3.42
C ALA A 185 12.08 -9.84 4.59
N ARG A 186 11.79 -8.66 5.14
CA ARG A 186 10.82 -8.53 6.23
C ARG A 186 9.38 -8.86 5.81
N MET A 187 8.99 -8.54 4.58
CA MET A 187 7.68 -8.93 4.03
C MET A 187 7.54 -10.45 3.96
N VAL A 188 8.58 -11.16 3.54
CA VAL A 188 8.62 -12.62 3.49
C VAL A 188 8.51 -13.20 4.90
N GLU A 189 9.32 -12.74 5.85
CA GLU A 189 9.25 -13.17 7.24
C GLU A 189 7.84 -13.00 7.84
N LEU A 190 7.20 -11.85 7.60
CA LEU A 190 5.83 -11.60 8.09
C LEU A 190 4.79 -12.52 7.44
N ALA A 191 4.97 -12.85 6.17
CA ALA A 191 4.08 -13.78 5.48
C ALA A 191 4.19 -15.20 6.05
N GLU A 192 5.39 -15.64 6.40
CA GLU A 192 5.71 -17.00 6.88
C GLU A 192 5.51 -17.18 8.40
N ALA A 193 5.68 -16.12 9.20
CA ALA A 193 5.63 -16.21 10.65
C ALA A 193 4.23 -16.55 11.18
N ASP A 194 4.13 -17.40 12.19
CA ASP A 194 2.87 -17.71 12.88
C ASP A 194 2.29 -16.50 13.63
N GLU A 195 3.15 -15.61 14.13
CA GLU A 195 2.77 -14.39 14.85
C GLU A 195 3.67 -13.22 14.40
N GLY A 196 3.16 -12.00 14.54
CA GLY A 196 3.91 -10.80 14.21
C GLY A 196 3.26 -9.51 14.71
N PRO A 197 3.95 -8.37 14.61
CA PRO A 197 3.36 -7.09 14.96
C PRO A 197 2.25 -6.73 13.98
N PHE A 198 1.22 -6.04 14.47
CA PHE A 198 0.17 -5.49 13.60
C PHE A 198 0.77 -4.52 12.56
N ARG A 199 1.72 -3.68 12.95
CA ARG A 199 2.36 -2.68 12.07
C ARG A 199 3.85 -2.91 11.97
N THR A 200 4.36 -2.99 10.74
CA THR A 200 5.79 -3.09 10.46
C THR A 200 6.24 -1.89 9.62
N LEU A 201 7.00 -1.00 10.23
CA LEU A 201 7.57 0.18 9.59
C LEU A 201 9.08 0.00 9.40
N LEU A 202 9.54 0.17 8.17
CA LEU A 202 10.96 0.16 7.81
C LEU A 202 11.27 1.27 6.79
N PRO A 203 12.51 1.78 6.73
CA PRO A 203 13.60 1.43 7.63
C PRO A 203 13.34 1.90 9.06
N GLN A 204 13.94 1.24 10.03
CA GLN A 204 13.74 1.50 11.46
C GLN A 204 13.97 2.97 11.86
N ALA A 205 14.88 3.65 11.17
CA ALA A 205 15.16 5.07 11.39
C ALA A 205 13.92 5.98 11.23
N PHE A 206 12.93 5.57 10.42
CA PHE A 206 11.70 6.34 10.21
C PHE A 206 10.65 6.13 11.30
N VAL A 207 10.81 5.19 12.21
CA VAL A 207 9.87 4.99 13.33
C VAL A 207 9.79 6.24 14.20
N GLU A 208 10.94 6.79 14.59
CA GLU A 208 10.98 8.01 15.41
C GLU A 208 10.52 9.24 14.62
N VAL A 209 10.86 9.34 13.33
CA VAL A 209 10.37 10.43 12.47
C VAL A 209 8.83 10.44 12.43
N VAL A 210 8.20 9.27 12.27
CA VAL A 210 6.73 9.15 12.24
C VAL A 210 6.14 9.54 13.60
N LYS A 211 6.70 9.06 14.70
CA LYS A 211 6.23 9.41 16.07
C LYS A 211 6.33 10.89 16.34
N ASP A 212 7.45 11.52 15.97
CA ASP A 212 7.69 12.95 16.18
C ASP A 212 6.71 13.79 15.35
N GLU A 213 6.50 13.46 14.07
CA GLU A 213 5.52 14.14 13.21
C GLU A 213 4.09 14.01 13.76
N GLN A 214 3.71 12.84 14.25
CA GLN A 214 2.40 12.62 14.89
C GLN A 214 2.26 13.44 16.17
N ALA A 215 3.30 13.51 17.00
CA ALA A 215 3.30 14.33 18.22
C ALA A 215 3.21 15.83 17.89
N GLN A 216 3.96 16.29 16.89
CA GLN A 216 3.93 17.69 16.44
C GLN A 216 2.57 18.08 15.84
N ALA A 217 1.86 17.15 15.20
CA ALA A 217 0.55 17.42 14.64
C ALA A 217 -0.46 17.95 15.67
N TRP A 218 -0.37 17.51 16.92
CA TRP A 218 -1.21 17.99 18.04
C TRP A 218 -0.88 19.41 18.48
N GLN A 219 0.26 19.94 18.11
CA GLN A 219 0.75 21.28 18.50
C GLN A 219 0.54 22.31 17.38
N ARG A 220 0.10 21.87 16.19
CA ARG A 220 -0.15 22.78 15.05
C ARG A 220 -1.23 23.79 15.40
N ARG A 221 -0.97 25.05 15.02
CA ARG A 221 -1.92 26.16 15.19
C ARG A 221 -2.41 26.65 13.81
N LEU A 222 -3.60 27.23 13.79
CA LEU A 222 -4.16 27.92 12.61
C LEU A 222 -3.33 29.15 12.27
#